data_9423d9dd1d79d6f9050f808180142fba
#
_entry.id   9423d9dd1d79d6f9050f808180142fba
#
_cell.length_a   1.000
_cell.length_b   1.000
_cell.length_c   1.000
_cell.angle_alpha   90.00
_cell.angle_beta   90.00
_cell.angle_gamma   90.00
#
_symmetry.space_group_name_H-M   'P 1'
#
loop_
_entity.id
_entity.type
_entity.pdbx_description
1 polymer ?
#
loop_
_entity_poly.entity_id
_entity_poly.type
_entity_poly.pdbx_seq_one_letter_code
_entity_poly.pdbx_strand_id
1 'polypeptide(L)'
;MKRILVIFTALIAVHYLTSCSSNPSNRAANEQEETFNASVMLKPTTVKIDGSLSAVLEVVEGEYRLNYTQKLLRYATIAVKIRSNGKGNPNDETFKDYTNGPLSLDVCDKQGQPIAKFSSIGNSYKDDAKLKEMMTKNGEYWVSFDMIVEDNLPKDAATFKIATVNASDLKEAYADVYVLCNTVSAANVAKWDKLLDDFEDSYIQLEALNKKLARKQDAETQLAFSKLDKKVDDLCDSINRACDEKAFAPMQAIRVGRLYSEITKREGTPHQ
;
A
#
# COMPACT_ATOMS: atom_id res chain seq x y z
N MET A 1 -4.54 5.03 -25.62
CA MET A 1 -4.68 5.92 -24.44
C MET A 1 -6.05 6.64 -24.25
N LYS A 2 -6.98 6.65 -25.20
CA LYS A 2 -8.27 7.36 -25.05
C LYS A 2 -9.43 6.57 -24.38
N ARG A 3 -9.26 5.31 -24.01
CA ARG A 3 -10.34 4.45 -23.48
C ARG A 3 -10.36 4.26 -21.96
N ILE A 4 -9.33 4.70 -21.23
CA ILE A 4 -9.24 4.58 -19.77
C ILE A 4 -10.20 5.53 -19.03
N LEU A 5 -10.72 6.54 -19.71
CA LEU A 5 -11.41 7.69 -19.09
C LEU A 5 -12.89 7.49 -18.76
N VAL A 6 -13.55 6.40 -19.16
CA VAL A 6 -15.02 6.39 -19.18
C VAL A 6 -15.68 5.79 -17.94
N ILE A 7 -15.03 4.97 -17.15
CA ILE A 7 -15.67 4.24 -16.04
C ILE A 7 -15.35 4.82 -14.65
N PHE A 8 -14.27 5.56 -14.49
CA PHE A 8 -13.81 6.05 -13.17
C PHE A 8 -14.23 7.48 -12.81
N THR A 9 -14.92 8.20 -13.66
CA THR A 9 -15.42 9.56 -13.34
C THR A 9 -16.41 9.59 -12.18
N ALA A 10 -17.04 8.48 -11.83
CA ALA A 10 -17.96 8.40 -10.69
C ALA A 10 -17.26 8.19 -9.35
N LEU A 11 -16.05 7.60 -9.32
CA LEU A 11 -15.31 7.29 -8.09
C LEU A 11 -14.39 8.44 -7.63
N ILE A 12 -13.94 9.30 -8.54
CA ILE A 12 -12.99 10.38 -8.24
C ILE A 12 -13.69 11.64 -7.71
N ALA A 13 -14.99 11.79 -7.91
CA ALA A 13 -15.71 13.03 -7.56
C ALA A 13 -15.85 13.28 -6.04
N VAL A 14 -15.67 12.29 -5.18
CA VAL A 14 -15.96 12.42 -3.74
C VAL A 14 -14.73 12.86 -2.92
N HIS A 15 -13.50 12.66 -3.40
CA HIS A 15 -12.28 12.95 -2.59
C HIS A 15 -11.66 14.34 -2.82
N TYR A 16 -12.23 15.20 -3.68
CA TYR A 16 -11.64 16.52 -3.97
C TYR A 16 -11.99 17.64 -2.98
N LEU A 17 -12.77 17.40 -1.94
CA LEU A 17 -13.30 18.51 -1.10
C LEU A 17 -12.51 18.77 0.20
N THR A 18 -11.45 18.06 0.53
CA THR A 18 -10.74 18.28 1.82
C THR A 18 -9.24 18.52 1.75
N SER A 19 -8.67 18.83 0.61
CA SER A 19 -7.24 19.18 0.55
C SER A 19 -7.00 20.45 -0.26
N CYS A 20 -7.42 21.59 0.26
CA CYS A 20 -6.91 22.89 -0.17
C CYS A 20 -5.75 23.31 0.72
N SER A 21 -4.65 23.72 0.08
CA SER A 21 -3.51 24.48 0.61
C SER A 21 -2.21 23.70 0.82
N SER A 22 -1.45 23.59 -0.24
CA SER A 22 0.01 23.82 -0.15
C SER A 22 0.55 24.21 -1.52
N ASN A 23 1.30 25.34 -1.55
CA ASN A 23 1.90 25.95 -2.72
C ASN A 23 2.70 24.97 -3.58
N PRO A 24 2.65 25.10 -4.92
CA PRO A 24 3.57 24.40 -5.80
C PRO A 24 4.94 25.07 -5.70
N SER A 25 5.84 24.50 -4.91
CA SER A 25 7.25 24.84 -4.99
C SER A 25 7.84 24.21 -6.26
N ASN A 26 8.41 25.06 -7.11
CA ASN A 26 9.20 24.72 -8.28
C ASN A 26 10.13 23.53 -8.02
N ARG A 27 9.80 22.34 -8.52
CA ARG A 27 10.74 21.25 -8.68
C ARG A 27 11.19 21.21 -10.13
N ALA A 28 12.47 21.44 -10.31
CA ALA A 28 13.15 21.30 -11.59
C ALA A 28 12.92 19.89 -12.15
N ALA A 29 12.36 19.83 -13.36
CA ALA A 29 12.23 18.63 -14.14
C ALA A 29 13.63 18.18 -14.57
N ASN A 30 14.26 17.27 -13.85
CA ASN A 30 15.37 16.44 -14.33
C ASN A 30 15.77 15.39 -13.28
N GLU A 31 14.94 14.40 -13.05
CA GLU A 31 15.42 13.16 -12.42
C GLU A 31 14.72 11.99 -13.10
N GLN A 32 15.51 11.10 -13.67
CA GLN A 32 15.07 9.77 -14.04
C GLN A 32 14.43 9.14 -12.80
N GLU A 33 13.14 8.86 -12.82
CA GLU A 33 12.48 8.08 -11.78
C GLU A 33 12.92 6.61 -11.90
N GLU A 34 14.17 6.36 -11.50
CA GLU A 34 14.63 5.01 -11.22
C GLU A 34 13.92 4.53 -9.94
N THR A 35 13.59 3.24 -9.88
CA THR A 35 13.09 2.63 -8.65
C THR A 35 14.09 2.95 -7.52
N PHE A 36 13.68 3.74 -6.56
CA PHE A 36 14.52 4.12 -5.44
C PHE A 36 14.23 3.23 -4.26
N ASN A 37 15.28 2.62 -3.70
CA ASN A 37 15.18 1.79 -2.50
C ASN A 37 16.01 2.39 -1.37
N ALA A 38 15.41 2.48 -0.19
CA ALA A 38 16.07 2.90 1.03
C ALA A 38 15.65 2.01 2.19
N SER A 39 16.41 2.04 3.27
CA SER A 39 16.01 1.36 4.50
C SER A 39 16.50 2.09 5.74
N VAL A 40 15.77 1.91 6.83
CA VAL A 40 16.15 2.42 8.16
C VAL A 40 15.89 1.34 9.22
N MET A 41 16.70 1.31 10.25
CA MET A 41 16.49 0.45 11.41
C MET A 41 15.64 1.18 12.43
N LEU A 42 14.53 0.56 12.85
CA LEU A 42 13.59 1.10 13.82
C LEU A 42 13.59 0.22 15.08
N LYS A 43 13.34 0.84 16.23
CA LYS A 43 13.10 0.13 17.50
C LYS A 43 11.64 0.34 17.94
N PRO A 44 11.01 -0.63 18.63
CA PRO A 44 9.73 -0.39 19.24
C PRO A 44 9.85 0.71 20.30
N THR A 45 8.94 1.68 20.29
CA THR A 45 8.84 2.70 21.34
C THR A 45 8.45 2.05 22.68
N THR A 46 7.65 0.98 22.61
CA THR A 46 7.23 0.13 23.72
C THR A 46 7.03 -1.30 23.20
N VAL A 47 7.25 -2.28 24.06
CA VAL A 47 6.93 -3.69 23.71
C VAL A 47 5.43 -3.97 23.77
N LYS A 48 4.64 -3.13 24.43
CA LYS A 48 3.19 -3.29 24.50
C LYS A 48 2.54 -2.89 23.20
N ILE A 49 1.60 -3.71 22.75
CA ILE A 49 0.69 -3.38 21.67
C ILE A 49 -0.49 -2.62 22.28
N ASP A 50 -0.85 -1.48 21.71
CA ASP A 50 -1.98 -0.70 22.22
C ASP A 50 -3.31 -1.36 21.80
N GLY A 51 -4.34 -1.23 22.64
CA GLY A 51 -5.69 -1.68 22.35
C GLY A 51 -6.03 -3.09 22.84
N SER A 52 -7.04 -3.74 22.26
CA SER A 52 -7.69 -4.95 22.78
C SER A 52 -6.76 -6.18 22.83
N LEU A 53 -5.77 -6.28 21.96
CA LEU A 53 -4.85 -7.40 21.93
C LEU A 53 -3.63 -7.25 22.87
N SER A 54 -3.55 -6.15 23.62
CA SER A 54 -2.44 -5.84 24.55
C SER A 54 -2.22 -6.89 25.66
N ALA A 55 -3.27 -7.59 26.04
CA ALA A 55 -3.20 -8.65 27.07
C ALA A 55 -2.63 -9.98 26.55
N VAL A 56 -2.53 -10.13 25.23
CA VAL A 56 -2.19 -11.40 24.55
C VAL A 56 -0.91 -11.28 23.74
N LEU A 57 -0.71 -10.15 23.08
CA LEU A 57 0.39 -9.92 22.14
C LEU A 57 1.33 -8.82 22.65
N GLU A 58 2.60 -9.01 22.41
CA GLU A 58 3.65 -8.01 22.66
C GLU A 58 4.68 -8.02 21.53
N VAL A 59 5.32 -6.89 21.30
CA VAL A 59 6.48 -6.78 20.38
C VAL A 59 7.70 -7.37 21.07
N VAL A 60 8.48 -8.21 20.38
CA VAL A 60 9.77 -8.64 20.88
C VAL A 60 10.75 -7.48 20.75
N GLU A 61 11.53 -7.20 21.80
CA GLU A 61 12.59 -6.18 21.75
C GLU A 61 13.60 -6.51 20.64
N GLY A 62 14.02 -5.48 19.91
CA GLY A 62 14.98 -5.64 18.82
C GLY A 62 15.03 -4.44 17.89
N GLU A 63 15.82 -4.57 16.86
CA GLU A 63 15.88 -3.63 15.75
C GLU A 63 15.26 -4.29 14.52
N TYR A 64 14.39 -3.54 13.84
CA TYR A 64 13.63 -4.01 12.70
C TYR A 64 13.86 -3.11 11.51
N ARG A 65 14.09 -3.72 10.36
CA ARG A 65 14.37 -2.97 9.13
C ARG A 65 13.07 -2.57 8.44
N LEU A 66 12.82 -1.27 8.38
CA LEU A 66 11.83 -0.69 7.48
C LEU A 66 12.46 -0.54 6.11
N ASN A 67 11.88 -1.16 5.10
CA ASN A 67 12.26 -1.01 3.71
C ASN A 67 11.30 -0.03 3.04
N TYR A 68 11.86 0.87 2.25
CA TYR A 68 11.12 1.84 1.46
C TYR A 68 11.45 1.63 -0.01
N THR A 69 10.44 1.56 -0.83
CA THR A 69 10.56 1.42 -2.28
C THR A 69 9.67 2.45 -2.95
N GLN A 70 10.25 3.28 -3.79
CA GLN A 70 9.51 4.18 -4.66
C GLN A 70 9.44 3.56 -6.06
N LYS A 71 8.24 3.32 -6.51
CA LYS A 71 7.85 2.94 -7.87
C LYS A 71 6.90 4.01 -8.41
N LEU A 72 5.81 3.62 -9.04
CA LEU A 72 4.71 4.54 -9.35
C LEU A 72 4.07 5.05 -8.05
N LEU A 73 3.86 4.15 -7.10
CA LEU A 73 3.53 4.49 -5.71
C LEU A 73 4.76 4.33 -4.80
N ARG A 74 4.63 4.76 -3.56
CA ARG A 74 5.64 4.61 -2.52
C ARG A 74 5.19 3.56 -1.53
N TYR A 75 6.05 2.60 -1.28
CA TYR A 75 5.79 1.47 -0.40
C TYR A 75 6.76 1.48 0.76
N ALA A 76 6.25 1.21 1.97
CA ALA A 76 7.06 0.92 3.13
C ALA A 76 6.66 -0.45 3.67
N THR A 77 7.64 -1.32 3.92
CA THR A 77 7.42 -2.66 4.44
C THR A 77 8.33 -2.92 5.63
N ILE A 78 7.79 -3.53 6.68
CA ILE A 78 8.54 -3.92 7.86
C ILE A 78 8.00 -5.25 8.38
N ALA A 79 8.89 -6.20 8.67
CA ALA A 79 8.53 -7.41 9.39
C ALA A 79 8.95 -7.27 10.85
N VAL A 80 8.01 -7.48 11.76
CA VAL A 80 8.21 -7.35 13.21
C VAL A 80 7.95 -8.69 13.88
N LYS A 81 8.77 -9.04 14.84
CA LYS A 81 8.57 -10.24 15.66
C LYS A 81 7.60 -9.90 16.80
N ILE A 82 6.49 -10.62 16.87
CA ILE A 82 5.45 -10.50 17.89
C ILE A 82 5.41 -11.77 18.70
N ARG A 83 5.35 -11.64 20.03
CA ARG A 83 5.18 -12.73 20.98
C ARG A 83 3.74 -12.81 21.41
N SER A 84 3.21 -14.03 21.43
CA SER A 84 1.89 -14.35 21.98
C SER A 84 2.03 -15.21 23.23
N ASN A 85 1.17 -14.96 24.22
CA ASN A 85 1.04 -15.83 25.40
C ASN A 85 0.05 -16.99 25.19
N GLY A 86 -0.60 -17.08 24.03
CA GLY A 86 -1.52 -18.15 23.67
C GLY A 86 -2.86 -18.15 24.43
N LYS A 87 -3.20 -17.08 25.14
CA LYS A 87 -4.43 -16.99 25.96
C LYS A 87 -5.50 -16.10 25.34
N GLY A 88 -5.41 -15.86 24.04
CA GLY A 88 -6.35 -15.03 23.31
C GLY A 88 -7.54 -15.78 22.77
N ASN A 89 -8.49 -15.04 22.25
CA ASN A 89 -9.67 -15.56 21.58
C ASN A 89 -9.56 -15.37 20.06
N PRO A 90 -9.40 -16.44 19.25
CA PRO A 90 -9.30 -16.32 17.80
C PRO A 90 -10.62 -15.88 17.15
N ASN A 91 -11.72 -15.85 17.90
CA ASN A 91 -13.02 -15.34 17.48
C ASN A 91 -13.31 -13.94 18.03
N ASP A 92 -12.29 -13.25 18.56
CA ASP A 92 -12.42 -11.87 19.01
C ASP A 92 -12.97 -10.98 17.89
N GLU A 93 -13.78 -9.99 18.25
CA GLU A 93 -14.35 -9.06 17.30
C GLU A 93 -13.30 -8.34 16.47
N THR A 94 -12.10 -8.17 17.06
CA THR A 94 -10.93 -7.65 16.39
C THR A 94 -10.55 -8.45 15.15
N PHE A 95 -10.98 -9.70 14.98
CA PHE A 95 -10.77 -10.54 13.81
C PHE A 95 -12.00 -10.70 12.91
N LYS A 96 -13.07 -9.98 13.18
CA LYS A 96 -14.24 -9.95 12.31
C LYS A 96 -14.13 -8.78 11.33
N ASP A 97 -14.46 -9.03 10.09
CA ASP A 97 -14.49 -8.00 9.03
C ASP A 97 -13.12 -7.43 8.58
N TYR A 98 -12.11 -8.32 8.41
CA TYR A 98 -10.81 -7.84 7.98
C TYR A 98 -10.62 -7.67 6.52
N THR A 99 -10.15 -6.50 6.28
CA THR A 99 -9.60 -6.10 5.02
C THR A 99 -8.18 -5.58 5.14
N ASN A 100 -7.75 -5.25 6.38
CA ASN A 100 -6.44 -4.65 6.62
C ASN A 100 -5.67 -5.27 7.79
N GLY A 101 -6.15 -6.39 8.30
CA GLY A 101 -5.59 -7.02 9.49
C GLY A 101 -5.87 -6.27 10.80
N PRO A 102 -5.74 -6.97 11.94
CA PRO A 102 -6.08 -6.42 13.26
C PRO A 102 -5.03 -5.51 13.88
N LEU A 103 -3.87 -5.36 13.26
CA LEU A 103 -2.76 -4.57 13.79
C LEU A 103 -2.38 -3.46 12.83
N SER A 104 -2.10 -2.28 13.38
CA SER A 104 -1.46 -1.17 12.67
C SER A 104 -0.10 -0.86 13.28
N LEU A 105 0.81 -0.34 12.46
CA LEU A 105 2.12 0.11 12.88
C LEU A 105 2.32 1.56 12.48
N ASP A 106 2.60 2.44 13.43
CA ASP A 106 2.98 3.82 13.18
C ASP A 106 4.49 3.98 13.27
N VAL A 107 5.08 4.57 12.23
CA VAL A 107 6.48 4.99 12.27
C VAL A 107 6.58 6.28 13.06
N CYS A 108 7.55 6.35 13.98
CA CYS A 108 7.73 7.45 14.90
C CYS A 108 9.16 8.01 14.84
N ASP A 109 9.33 9.23 15.30
CA ASP A 109 10.61 9.86 15.55
C ASP A 109 11.32 9.28 16.80
N LYS A 110 12.47 9.87 17.16
CA LYS A 110 13.23 9.48 18.36
C LYS A 110 12.50 9.73 19.66
N GLN A 111 11.52 10.64 19.68
CA GLN A 111 10.67 10.97 20.83
C GLN A 111 9.43 10.08 20.91
N GLY A 112 9.26 9.17 19.94
CA GLY A 112 8.10 8.28 19.85
C GLY A 112 6.82 8.97 19.36
N GLN A 113 6.95 10.13 18.72
CA GLN A 113 5.82 10.81 18.10
C GLN A 113 5.58 10.27 16.69
N PRO A 114 4.34 9.91 16.31
CA PRO A 114 4.03 9.46 14.96
C PRO A 114 4.43 10.49 13.93
N ILE A 115 5.07 10.02 12.87
CA ILE A 115 5.45 10.87 11.73
C ILE A 115 4.23 11.03 10.83
N ALA A 116 3.78 12.26 10.64
CA ALA A 116 2.62 12.57 9.83
C ALA A 116 2.77 12.02 8.39
N LYS A 117 1.68 11.49 7.83
CA LYS A 117 1.61 10.90 6.47
C LYS A 117 2.48 9.65 6.24
N PHE A 118 3.08 9.11 7.30
CA PHE A 118 3.82 7.85 7.27
C PHE A 118 3.22 6.86 8.29
N SER A 119 1.89 6.82 8.37
CA SER A 119 1.14 5.91 9.22
C SER A 119 0.76 4.66 8.47
N SER A 120 0.68 3.57 9.20
CA SER A 120 0.38 2.27 8.64
C SER A 120 -1.08 2.09 8.31
N ILE A 121 -1.34 1.23 7.35
CA ILE A 121 -2.70 0.80 6.99
C ILE A 121 -3.04 -0.54 7.67
N GLY A 122 -2.06 -1.26 8.17
CA GLY A 122 -2.28 -2.50 8.89
C GLY A 122 -1.24 -3.58 8.59
N ASN A 123 -1.30 -4.67 9.32
CA ASN A 123 -0.51 -5.85 9.01
C ASN A 123 -0.94 -6.43 7.66
N SER A 124 -0.01 -7.07 6.98
CA SER A 124 -0.33 -7.79 5.75
C SER A 124 -1.44 -8.81 6.02
N TYR A 125 -2.53 -8.74 5.28
CA TYR A 125 -3.63 -9.72 5.41
C TYR A 125 -3.16 -11.17 5.10
N LYS A 126 -2.00 -11.36 4.47
CA LYS A 126 -1.35 -12.68 4.33
C LYS A 126 -1.01 -13.28 5.69
N ASP A 127 -0.87 -12.46 6.71
CA ASP A 127 -0.58 -12.88 8.08
C ASP A 127 -1.82 -13.06 8.97
N ASP A 128 -3.03 -12.77 8.49
CA ASP A 128 -4.24 -12.86 9.32
C ASP A 128 -4.52 -14.27 9.88
N ALA A 129 -4.33 -15.29 9.05
CA ALA A 129 -4.47 -16.67 9.51
C ALA A 129 -3.44 -17.02 10.60
N LYS A 130 -2.22 -16.54 10.44
CA LYS A 130 -1.14 -16.68 11.42
C LYS A 130 -1.47 -15.94 12.71
N LEU A 131 -1.97 -14.71 12.63
CA LEU A 131 -2.38 -13.95 13.82
C LEU A 131 -3.49 -14.66 14.60
N LYS A 132 -4.51 -15.21 13.92
CA LYS A 132 -5.54 -16.05 14.57
C LYS A 132 -4.95 -17.27 15.27
N GLU A 133 -3.99 -17.95 14.62
CA GLU A 133 -3.29 -19.09 15.21
C GLU A 133 -2.50 -18.68 16.45
N MET A 134 -1.82 -17.53 16.43
CA MET A 134 -1.08 -16.96 17.55
C MET A 134 -1.96 -16.72 18.78
N MET A 135 -3.25 -16.44 18.61
CA MET A 135 -4.14 -16.21 19.75
C MET A 135 -4.23 -17.41 20.69
N THR A 136 -4.07 -18.63 20.17
CA THR A 136 -4.19 -19.88 20.93
C THR A 136 -2.87 -20.60 21.18
N LYS A 137 -1.77 -20.08 20.64
CA LYS A 137 -0.44 -20.70 20.74
C LYS A 137 0.58 -19.73 21.31
N ASN A 138 1.23 -20.13 22.40
CA ASN A 138 2.39 -19.39 22.93
C ASN A 138 3.56 -19.51 21.97
N GLY A 139 4.22 -18.38 21.66
CA GLY A 139 5.38 -18.38 20.79
C GLY A 139 5.72 -17.01 20.21
N GLU A 140 6.76 -16.96 19.40
CA GLU A 140 7.21 -15.77 18.68
C GLU A 140 6.99 -15.97 17.18
N TYR A 141 6.46 -14.95 16.52
CA TYR A 141 6.03 -15.02 15.13
C TYR A 141 6.44 -13.74 14.40
N TRP A 142 6.83 -13.87 13.13
CA TRP A 142 7.05 -12.73 12.26
C TRP A 142 5.73 -12.27 11.64
N VAL A 143 5.42 -11.00 11.79
CA VAL A 143 4.25 -10.34 11.19
C VAL A 143 4.73 -9.21 10.31
N SER A 144 4.25 -9.18 9.08
CA SER A 144 4.61 -8.16 8.09
C SER A 144 3.57 -7.04 8.09
N PHE A 145 4.05 -5.82 7.96
CA PHE A 145 3.26 -4.62 7.77
C PHE A 145 3.62 -4.01 6.42
N ASP A 146 2.62 -3.81 5.59
CA ASP A 146 2.76 -3.24 4.26
C ASP A 146 2.01 -1.92 4.20
N MET A 147 2.68 -0.85 3.76
CA MET A 147 2.15 0.50 3.76
C MET A 147 2.31 1.13 2.37
N ILE A 148 1.26 1.80 1.90
CA ILE A 148 1.38 2.74 0.80
C ILE A 148 1.50 4.13 1.42
N VAL A 149 2.67 4.76 1.27
CA VAL A 149 2.98 6.03 1.92
C VAL A 149 2.92 7.19 0.92
N GLU A 150 2.61 8.39 1.40
CA GLU A 150 2.49 9.57 0.55
C GLU A 150 3.81 10.30 0.38
N ASP A 151 4.63 10.31 1.42
CA ASP A 151 5.90 11.03 1.46
C ASP A 151 7.11 10.11 1.32
N ASN A 152 8.27 10.71 1.08
CA ASN A 152 9.55 10.01 1.12
C ASN A 152 9.85 9.52 2.53
N LEU A 153 10.72 8.51 2.64
CA LEU A 153 11.17 8.00 3.94
C LEU A 153 11.72 9.15 4.79
N PRO A 154 11.10 9.44 5.96
CA PRO A 154 11.52 10.53 6.82
C PRO A 154 12.92 10.27 7.39
N LYS A 155 13.77 11.30 7.41
CA LYS A 155 15.14 11.21 7.94
C LYS A 155 15.19 11.03 9.46
N ASP A 156 14.13 11.39 10.15
CA ASP A 156 13.96 11.30 11.61
C ASP A 156 13.23 10.02 12.06
N ALA A 157 12.85 9.14 11.13
CA ALA A 157 12.29 7.84 11.44
C ALA A 157 13.29 7.03 12.31
N ALA A 158 12.88 6.64 13.51
CA ALA A 158 13.75 5.98 14.48
C ALA A 158 13.07 4.89 15.29
N THR A 159 11.77 5.04 15.55
CA THR A 159 11.00 4.11 16.37
C THR A 159 9.67 3.77 15.71
N PHE A 160 8.92 2.83 16.28
CA PHE A 160 7.56 2.50 15.85
C PHE A 160 6.69 2.09 17.03
N LYS A 161 5.37 2.18 16.84
CA LYS A 161 4.35 1.67 17.75
C LYS A 161 3.43 0.72 17.00
N ILE A 162 2.89 -0.27 17.69
CA ILE A 162 1.85 -1.15 17.16
C ILE A 162 0.60 -0.99 18.00
N ALA A 163 -0.53 -0.88 17.33
CA ALA A 163 -1.85 -0.78 17.95
C ALA A 163 -2.82 -1.79 17.33
N THR A 164 -3.84 -2.16 18.09
CA THR A 164 -4.99 -2.88 17.57
C THR A 164 -5.86 -1.92 16.76
N VAL A 165 -6.19 -2.30 15.55
CA VAL A 165 -7.07 -1.51 14.69
C VAL A 165 -8.53 -1.76 15.09
N ASN A 166 -9.30 -0.70 15.19
CA ASN A 166 -10.73 -0.79 15.31
C ASN A 166 -11.33 -0.88 13.89
N ALA A 167 -11.96 -2.01 13.58
CA ALA A 167 -12.56 -2.25 12.25
C ALA A 167 -13.62 -1.20 11.88
N SER A 168 -14.33 -0.64 12.88
CA SER A 168 -15.31 0.42 12.64
C SER A 168 -14.66 1.71 12.13
N ASP A 169 -13.50 2.09 12.66
CA ASP A 169 -12.79 3.31 12.27
C ASP A 169 -12.25 3.20 10.83
N LEU A 170 -11.77 2.02 10.44
CA LEU A 170 -11.35 1.76 9.06
C LEU A 170 -12.54 1.79 8.10
N LYS A 171 -13.66 1.20 8.49
CA LYS A 171 -14.88 1.17 7.69
C LYS A 171 -15.45 2.56 7.45
N GLU A 172 -15.36 3.44 8.43
CA GLU A 172 -15.74 4.84 8.31
C GLU A 172 -14.77 5.63 7.41
N ALA A 173 -13.46 5.48 7.64
CA ALA A 173 -12.42 6.16 6.86
C ALA A 173 -12.41 5.76 5.37
N TYR A 174 -12.85 4.55 5.04
CA TYR A 174 -12.83 4.01 3.68
C TYR A 174 -14.21 3.48 3.22
N ALA A 175 -15.29 4.09 3.72
CA ALA A 175 -16.67 3.62 3.45
C ALA A 175 -16.95 3.43 1.95
N ASP A 176 -16.50 4.36 1.11
CA ASP A 176 -16.70 4.32 -0.34
C ASP A 176 -15.97 3.12 -1.00
N VAL A 177 -14.81 2.74 -0.46
CA VAL A 177 -14.04 1.60 -0.95
C VAL A 177 -14.69 0.29 -0.54
N TYR A 178 -15.19 0.21 0.71
CA TYR A 178 -15.84 -0.99 1.22
C TYR A 178 -17.12 -1.38 0.47
N VAL A 179 -17.84 -0.39 -0.08
CA VAL A 179 -19.02 -0.63 -0.92
C VAL A 179 -18.67 -1.37 -2.22
N LEU A 180 -17.42 -1.21 -2.69
CA LEU A 180 -16.93 -1.78 -3.95
C LEU A 180 -16.26 -3.15 -3.77
N CYS A 181 -16.14 -3.65 -2.55
CA CYS A 181 -15.38 -4.84 -2.23
C CYS A 181 -16.28 -5.93 -1.65
N ASN A 182 -15.93 -7.17 -1.94
CA ASN A 182 -16.49 -8.33 -1.29
C ASN A 182 -15.46 -8.99 -0.38
N THR A 183 -15.90 -9.90 0.48
CA THR A 183 -14.98 -10.77 1.21
C THR A 183 -14.24 -11.65 0.21
N VAL A 184 -12.93 -11.52 0.15
CA VAL A 184 -12.08 -12.21 -0.84
C VAL A 184 -11.26 -13.29 -0.14
N SER A 185 -11.14 -14.45 -0.77
CA SER A 185 -10.26 -15.52 -0.26
C SER A 185 -8.79 -15.14 -0.37
N ALA A 186 -7.94 -15.64 0.53
CA ALA A 186 -6.49 -15.40 0.51
C ALA A 186 -5.84 -15.76 -0.85
N ALA A 187 -6.32 -16.79 -1.53
CA ALA A 187 -5.83 -17.17 -2.86
C ALA A 187 -6.16 -16.11 -3.93
N ASN A 188 -7.36 -15.54 -3.88
CA ASN A 188 -7.74 -14.46 -4.79
C ASN A 188 -6.95 -13.18 -4.52
N VAL A 189 -6.69 -12.89 -3.27
CA VAL A 189 -5.88 -11.73 -2.89
C VAL A 189 -4.48 -11.84 -3.49
N ALA A 190 -3.78 -12.96 -3.35
CA ALA A 190 -2.45 -13.14 -3.94
C ALA A 190 -2.44 -12.99 -5.47
N LYS A 191 -3.52 -13.46 -6.14
CA LYS A 191 -3.70 -13.27 -7.59
C LYS A 191 -3.81 -11.78 -7.95
N TRP A 192 -4.60 -11.03 -7.22
CA TRP A 192 -4.84 -9.62 -7.51
C TRP A 192 -3.65 -8.73 -7.13
N ASP A 193 -2.91 -9.05 -6.06
CA ASP A 193 -1.65 -8.37 -5.76
C ASP A 193 -0.67 -8.52 -6.91
N LYS A 194 -0.50 -9.75 -7.41
CA LYS A 194 0.38 -9.98 -8.55
C LYS A 194 -0.04 -9.20 -9.79
N LEU A 195 -1.35 -9.10 -10.06
CA LEU A 195 -1.86 -8.31 -11.18
C LEU A 195 -1.49 -6.83 -11.03
N LEU A 196 -1.65 -6.26 -9.84
CA LEU A 196 -1.33 -4.87 -9.55
C LEU A 196 0.18 -4.60 -9.60
N ASP A 197 1.00 -5.57 -9.14
CA ASP A 197 2.46 -5.49 -9.26
C ASP A 197 2.89 -5.52 -10.74
N ASP A 198 2.36 -6.47 -11.51
CA ASP A 198 2.66 -6.61 -12.95
C ASP A 198 2.21 -5.36 -13.74
N PHE A 199 1.10 -4.74 -13.36
CA PHE A 199 0.62 -3.50 -13.96
C PHE A 199 1.56 -2.33 -13.67
N GLU A 200 1.89 -2.09 -12.40
CA GLU A 200 2.75 -0.98 -11.99
C GLU A 200 4.13 -1.09 -12.63
N ASP A 201 4.75 -2.27 -12.60
CA ASP A 201 6.05 -2.52 -13.21
C ASP A 201 6.03 -2.35 -14.73
N SER A 202 4.95 -2.80 -15.40
CA SER A 202 4.79 -2.64 -16.86
C SER A 202 4.59 -1.18 -17.24
N TYR A 203 3.81 -0.42 -16.46
CA TYR A 203 3.58 0.99 -16.72
C TYR A 203 4.87 1.82 -16.60
N ILE A 204 5.68 1.60 -15.57
CA ILE A 204 6.98 2.26 -15.39
C ILE A 204 7.90 1.96 -16.59
N GLN A 205 7.96 0.71 -17.04
CA GLN A 205 8.75 0.33 -18.21
C GLN A 205 8.22 1.01 -19.48
N LEU A 206 6.90 1.15 -19.64
CA LEU A 206 6.28 1.83 -20.79
C LEU A 206 6.67 3.31 -20.81
N GLU A 207 6.61 4.00 -19.66
CA GLU A 207 7.09 5.38 -19.54
C GLU A 207 8.56 5.52 -19.92
N ALA A 208 9.41 4.60 -19.47
CA ALA A 208 10.85 4.61 -19.80
C ALA A 208 11.08 4.42 -21.31
N LEU A 209 10.33 3.53 -21.97
CA LEU A 209 10.40 3.35 -23.42
C LEU A 209 9.88 4.58 -24.17
N ASN A 210 8.81 5.21 -23.70
CA ASN A 210 8.26 6.43 -24.27
C ASN A 210 9.30 7.57 -24.24
N LYS A 211 9.97 7.76 -23.09
CA LYS A 211 11.07 8.73 -22.96
C LYS A 211 12.25 8.43 -23.91
N LYS A 212 12.57 7.15 -24.19
CA LYS A 212 13.58 6.76 -25.16
C LYS A 212 13.16 7.10 -26.60
N LEU A 213 11.91 6.80 -26.96
CA LEU A 213 11.37 7.08 -28.29
C LEU A 213 11.30 8.58 -28.59
N ALA A 214 11.00 9.41 -27.57
CA ALA A 214 11.02 10.86 -27.70
C ALA A 214 12.44 11.41 -28.03
N ARG A 215 13.49 10.71 -27.59
CA ARG A 215 14.89 11.10 -27.86
C ARG A 215 15.44 10.50 -29.16
N LYS A 216 15.11 9.27 -29.44
CA LYS A 216 15.56 8.54 -30.62
C LYS A 216 14.49 7.52 -31.05
N GLN A 217 13.97 7.75 -32.25
CA GLN A 217 13.03 6.80 -32.87
C GLN A 217 13.82 5.69 -33.56
N ASP A 218 13.90 4.53 -32.95
CA ASP A 218 14.44 3.31 -33.55
C ASP A 218 13.39 2.20 -33.56
N ALA A 219 13.47 1.32 -34.56
CA ALA A 219 12.44 0.30 -34.79
C ALA A 219 12.35 -0.74 -33.68
N GLU A 220 13.46 -1.05 -33.01
CA GLU A 220 13.51 -2.01 -31.92
C GLU A 220 12.77 -1.47 -30.68
N THR A 221 13.08 -0.21 -30.28
CA THR A 221 12.40 0.47 -29.18
C THR A 221 10.91 0.65 -29.48
N GLN A 222 10.54 0.96 -30.73
CA GLN A 222 9.14 1.11 -31.14
C GLN A 222 8.38 -0.23 -31.05
N LEU A 223 9.00 -1.34 -31.45
CA LEU A 223 8.41 -2.67 -31.32
C LEU A 223 8.24 -3.07 -29.85
N ALA A 224 9.27 -2.80 -29.02
CA ALA A 224 9.21 -3.06 -27.58
C ALA A 224 8.09 -2.24 -26.91
N PHE A 225 7.98 -0.95 -27.25
CA PHE A 225 6.91 -0.08 -26.79
C PHE A 225 5.53 -0.63 -27.14
N SER A 226 5.29 -0.97 -28.42
CA SER A 226 3.98 -1.48 -28.86
C SER A 226 3.58 -2.78 -28.16
N LYS A 227 4.53 -3.67 -27.88
CA LYS A 227 4.26 -4.92 -27.14
C LYS A 227 3.91 -4.64 -25.69
N LEU A 228 4.63 -3.71 -25.05
CA LEU A 228 4.40 -3.37 -23.65
C LEU A 228 3.14 -2.55 -23.47
N ASP A 229 2.84 -1.64 -24.39
CA ASP A 229 1.59 -0.86 -24.44
C ASP A 229 0.37 -1.80 -24.47
N LYS A 230 0.39 -2.78 -25.36
CA LYS A 230 -0.66 -3.82 -25.38
C LYS A 230 -0.76 -4.59 -24.07
N LYS A 231 0.38 -4.95 -23.44
CA LYS A 231 0.38 -5.64 -22.15
C LYS A 231 -0.26 -4.78 -21.06
N VAL A 232 0.05 -3.49 -21.03
CA VAL A 232 -0.56 -2.54 -20.08
C VAL A 232 -2.06 -2.43 -20.30
N ASP A 233 -2.52 -2.36 -21.55
CA ASP A 233 -3.96 -2.36 -21.88
C ASP A 233 -4.65 -3.64 -21.39
N ASP A 234 -4.08 -4.81 -21.65
CA ASP A 234 -4.63 -6.11 -21.20
C ASP A 234 -4.71 -6.21 -19.66
N LEU A 235 -3.74 -5.63 -18.94
CA LEU A 235 -3.72 -5.55 -17.48
C LEU A 235 -4.78 -4.56 -16.97
N CYS A 236 -4.94 -3.40 -17.62
CA CYS A 236 -6.00 -2.44 -17.32
C CYS A 236 -7.39 -3.07 -17.46
N ASP A 237 -7.63 -3.78 -18.55
CA ASP A 237 -8.90 -4.47 -18.77
C ASP A 237 -9.18 -5.53 -17.69
N SER A 238 -8.14 -6.21 -17.22
CA SER A 238 -8.23 -7.20 -16.13
C SER A 238 -8.55 -6.53 -14.79
N ILE A 239 -7.94 -5.37 -14.50
CA ILE A 239 -8.21 -4.57 -13.30
C ILE A 239 -9.64 -4.03 -13.34
N ASN A 240 -10.08 -3.47 -14.47
CA ASN A 240 -11.43 -2.95 -14.63
C ASN A 240 -12.48 -4.03 -14.41
N ARG A 241 -12.28 -5.21 -14.99
CA ARG A 241 -13.16 -6.37 -14.76
C ARG A 241 -13.20 -6.78 -13.29
N ALA A 242 -12.06 -6.81 -12.61
CA ALA A 242 -12.00 -7.13 -11.18
C ALA A 242 -12.72 -6.08 -10.31
N CYS A 243 -12.69 -4.80 -10.71
CA CYS A 243 -13.48 -3.75 -10.06
C CYS A 243 -14.99 -3.97 -10.26
N ASP A 244 -15.42 -4.26 -11.50
CA ASP A 244 -16.84 -4.50 -11.82
C ASP A 244 -17.39 -5.72 -11.08
N GLU A 245 -16.58 -6.77 -10.95
CA GLU A 245 -16.90 -8.00 -10.21
C GLU A 245 -16.75 -7.85 -8.69
N LYS A 246 -16.30 -6.68 -8.19
CA LYS A 246 -15.98 -6.44 -6.77
C LYS A 246 -15.01 -7.49 -6.21
N ALA A 247 -14.04 -7.89 -7.02
CA ALA A 247 -13.14 -9.00 -6.71
C ALA A 247 -11.92 -8.61 -5.87
N PHE A 248 -11.70 -7.32 -5.63
CA PHE A 248 -10.61 -6.82 -4.80
C PHE A 248 -10.95 -6.83 -3.31
N ALA A 249 -9.94 -7.09 -2.48
CA ALA A 249 -9.98 -6.70 -1.08
C ALA A 249 -9.85 -5.17 -0.98
N PRO A 250 -10.36 -4.52 0.07
CA PRO A 250 -10.33 -3.05 0.19
C PRO A 250 -8.96 -2.43 0.03
N MET A 251 -7.90 -3.05 0.56
CA MET A 251 -6.54 -2.52 0.36
C MET A 251 -6.11 -2.54 -1.10
N GLN A 252 -6.50 -3.56 -1.84
CA GLN A 252 -6.24 -3.63 -3.27
C GLN A 252 -7.03 -2.56 -4.03
N ALA A 253 -8.29 -2.33 -3.66
CA ALA A 253 -9.10 -1.28 -4.25
C ALA A 253 -8.53 0.13 -3.94
N ILE A 254 -8.02 0.37 -2.73
CA ILE A 254 -7.29 1.59 -2.37
C ILE A 254 -6.04 1.72 -3.25
N ARG A 255 -5.26 0.64 -3.42
CA ARG A 255 -4.07 0.64 -4.29
C ARG A 255 -4.44 0.98 -5.73
N VAL A 256 -5.49 0.38 -6.27
CA VAL A 256 -6.02 0.69 -7.61
C VAL A 256 -6.33 2.18 -7.72
N GLY A 257 -7.11 2.75 -6.80
CA GLY A 257 -7.46 4.17 -6.81
C GLY A 257 -6.22 5.09 -6.80
N ARG A 258 -5.21 4.76 -5.99
CA ARG A 258 -3.95 5.52 -5.92
C ARG A 258 -3.12 5.39 -7.21
N LEU A 259 -3.03 4.20 -7.79
CA LEU A 259 -2.34 3.99 -9.08
C LEU A 259 -2.98 4.84 -10.19
N TYR A 260 -4.30 4.80 -10.32
CA TYR A 260 -5.01 5.62 -11.31
C TYR A 260 -4.84 7.11 -11.07
N SER A 261 -4.92 7.55 -9.81
CA SER A 261 -4.69 8.96 -9.47
C SER A 261 -3.30 9.43 -9.87
N GLU A 262 -2.27 8.62 -9.60
CA GLU A 262 -0.90 8.96 -9.92
C GLU A 262 -0.66 8.99 -11.44
N ILE A 263 -1.19 8.02 -12.18
CA ILE A 263 -1.13 7.98 -13.64
C ILE A 263 -1.81 9.22 -14.25
N THR A 264 -3.00 9.55 -13.78
CA THR A 264 -3.74 10.72 -14.28
C THR A 264 -2.98 12.03 -14.05
N LYS A 265 -2.31 12.16 -12.89
CA LYS A 265 -1.45 13.32 -12.62
C LYS A 265 -0.28 13.42 -13.60
N ARG A 266 0.35 12.30 -13.94
CA ARG A 266 1.48 12.24 -14.89
C ARG A 266 1.05 12.54 -16.32
N GLU A 267 -0.06 11.97 -16.77
CA GLU A 267 -0.60 12.21 -18.11
C GLU A 267 -1.17 13.62 -18.28
N GLY A 268 -1.73 14.22 -17.21
CA GLY A 268 -2.27 15.58 -17.21
C GLY A 268 -1.21 16.68 -17.10
N THR A 269 0.03 16.34 -16.82
CA THR A 269 1.13 17.30 -16.79
C THR A 269 1.66 17.50 -18.21
N PRO A 270 1.50 18.67 -18.86
CA PRO A 270 2.06 18.87 -20.19
C PRO A 270 3.56 18.67 -20.12
N HIS A 271 4.09 17.79 -20.93
CA HIS A 271 5.56 17.66 -21.13
C HIS A 271 6.07 18.98 -21.69
N GLN A 272 6.67 19.80 -20.83
CA GLN A 272 7.42 21.01 -21.20
C GLN A 272 8.80 20.66 -21.74
#